data_fa389cf77dfcc0a3bdd4698a9eba6900
#
_entry.id   fa389cf77dfcc0a3bdd4698a9eba6900
#
_cell.length_a   1.000
_cell.length_b   1.000
_cell.length_c   1.000
_cell.angle_alpha   90.00
_cell.angle_beta   90.00
_cell.angle_gamma   90.00
#
_symmetry.space_group_name_H-M   'P 1'
#
loop_
_entity.id
_entity.type
_entity.pdbx_description
1 polymer ?
#
loop_
_entity_poly.entity_id
_entity_poly.type
_entity_poly.pdbx_seq_one_letter_code
_entity_poly.pdbx_strand_id
1 'polypeptide(L)'
;MRNDAGINGDAQRIEQIAWMLFLKVYDAKEQDWEWSDDNYQSIIPEPCRWRKWAHDENGQSMTGDTLLDFVNNTLFPTLKNLPVDASTPIKKAIVQTTFADANNYMKDGVLLRQVIGVIDELDLTDYEESHAFGEIYETILKELQSAGSAGEFYTPRAVTDFMAQMIDPQLGETMADFACGTGGFITSWLKELKKKVKTTEDEEKYANSIYGIEKKQFPYMLCITNMLLHDLDVPQVFHDNTLLRDVLDYTEDDRVDVILMNPPYGGSEKAEVKNHFPSDLASSETADLFMSVIMYRLKENGRAAVILPDGFLFGTDNAKVAIKTKLFSEFNVHTIIRMPGSVFSPYTSITTNILFFDRTGPTAETWFYRLDMPEGYKHFSKTKPMKLEHFAPAVAWWHDRAPIQQDGFDKAKKYTLQEIKDRNYNIDLCGYPHEEEEILPPKELIQQYQEKRASLNADIDRILAQITEILGIDLDAQD
;
A
#
# COMPACT_ATOMS: atom_id res chain seq x y z
N MET A 1 -8.24 -24.32 1.13
CA MET A 1 -8.84 -23.35 0.21
C MET A 1 -8.65 -23.64 -1.28
N ARG A 2 -7.50 -24.15 -1.75
CA ARG A 2 -7.29 -24.40 -3.21
C ARG A 2 -8.31 -25.34 -3.84
N ASN A 3 -8.88 -26.26 -3.05
CA ASN A 3 -9.84 -27.26 -3.51
C ASN A 3 -11.31 -26.81 -3.31
N ASP A 4 -11.54 -25.59 -2.82
CA ASP A 4 -12.89 -25.05 -2.63
C ASP A 4 -13.42 -24.44 -3.93
N ALA A 5 -14.61 -24.82 -4.37
CA ALA A 5 -15.22 -24.39 -5.61
C ALA A 5 -15.63 -22.89 -5.64
N GLY A 6 -15.65 -22.23 -4.50
CA GLY A 6 -15.99 -20.81 -4.38
C GLY A 6 -14.79 -19.88 -4.49
N ILE A 7 -13.56 -20.41 -4.46
CA ILE A 7 -12.32 -19.60 -4.43
C ILE A 7 -11.62 -19.61 -5.80
N ASN A 8 -11.53 -18.44 -6.40
CA ASN A 8 -10.90 -18.25 -7.71
C ASN A 8 -9.64 -17.36 -7.57
N GLY A 9 -8.46 -18.01 -7.47
CA GLY A 9 -7.18 -17.30 -7.48
C GLY A 9 -6.70 -16.81 -6.10
N ASP A 10 -5.50 -16.22 -6.08
CA ASP A 10 -4.81 -15.84 -4.85
C ASP A 10 -5.45 -14.64 -4.16
N ALA A 11 -5.98 -13.68 -4.92
CA ALA A 11 -6.66 -12.51 -4.35
C ALA A 11 -7.83 -12.93 -3.45
N GLN A 12 -8.74 -13.81 -3.93
CA GLN A 12 -9.86 -14.29 -3.13
C GLN A 12 -9.43 -15.15 -1.94
N ARG A 13 -8.29 -15.88 -2.05
CA ARG A 13 -7.73 -16.60 -0.89
C ARG A 13 -7.31 -15.66 0.21
N ILE A 14 -6.65 -14.56 -0.15
CA ILE A 14 -6.20 -13.56 0.82
C ILE A 14 -7.41 -12.83 1.41
N GLU A 15 -8.40 -12.44 0.60
CA GLU A 15 -9.66 -11.87 1.09
C GLU A 15 -10.38 -12.82 2.08
N GLN A 16 -10.41 -14.11 1.74
CA GLN A 16 -11.04 -15.13 2.60
C GLN A 16 -10.33 -15.29 3.94
N ILE A 17 -8.99 -15.20 3.96
CA ILE A 17 -8.22 -15.26 5.21
C ILE A 17 -8.35 -13.95 5.99
N ALA A 18 -8.42 -12.82 5.32
CA ALA A 18 -8.36 -11.50 5.93
C ALA A 18 -9.46 -11.27 6.99
N TRP A 19 -10.73 -11.61 6.68
CA TRP A 19 -11.81 -11.43 7.63
C TRP A 19 -11.71 -12.37 8.86
N MET A 20 -11.16 -13.58 8.67
CA MET A 20 -10.94 -14.51 9.77
C MET A 20 -9.81 -14.00 10.70
N LEU A 21 -8.70 -13.55 10.10
CA LEU A 21 -7.61 -12.94 10.85
C LEU A 21 -8.03 -11.68 11.58
N PHE A 22 -8.82 -10.81 10.93
CA PHE A 22 -9.37 -9.64 11.59
C PHE A 22 -10.17 -10.01 12.83
N LEU A 23 -11.10 -10.98 12.72
CA LEU A 23 -11.91 -11.42 13.88
C LEU A 23 -11.06 -12.04 14.98
N LYS A 24 -10.07 -12.84 14.62
CA LYS A 24 -9.15 -13.46 15.60
C LYS A 24 -8.32 -12.40 16.34
N VAL A 25 -7.74 -11.45 15.60
CA VAL A 25 -6.96 -10.32 16.16
C VAL A 25 -7.85 -9.42 17.03
N TYR A 26 -9.02 -9.09 16.54
CA TYR A 26 -9.97 -8.26 17.28
C TYR A 26 -10.44 -8.93 18.58
N ASP A 27 -10.72 -10.23 18.54
CA ASP A 27 -11.13 -10.98 19.72
C ASP A 27 -9.99 -11.06 20.78
N ALA A 28 -8.74 -11.17 20.36
CA ALA A 28 -7.60 -11.11 21.27
C ALA A 28 -7.50 -9.73 21.93
N LYS A 29 -7.59 -8.65 21.14
CA LYS A 29 -7.60 -7.28 21.67
C LYS A 29 -8.81 -7.01 22.58
N GLU A 30 -10.00 -7.57 22.28
CA GLU A 30 -11.16 -7.48 23.18
C GLU A 30 -10.89 -8.11 24.54
N GLN A 31 -10.14 -9.22 24.60
CA GLN A 31 -9.77 -9.84 25.88
C GLN A 31 -8.87 -8.92 26.72
N ASP A 32 -7.93 -8.21 26.09
CA ASP A 32 -7.09 -7.21 26.75
C ASP A 32 -7.93 -6.04 27.28
N TRP A 33 -8.90 -5.56 26.48
CA TRP A 33 -9.80 -4.47 26.90
C TRP A 33 -10.76 -4.89 27.99
N GLU A 34 -11.30 -6.12 27.95
CA GLU A 34 -12.13 -6.71 29.00
C GLU A 34 -11.36 -6.88 30.32
N TRP A 35 -10.05 -7.19 30.24
CA TRP A 35 -9.20 -7.31 31.41
C TRP A 35 -8.81 -5.95 32.01
N SER A 36 -8.62 -4.92 31.18
CA SER A 36 -8.18 -3.59 31.59
C SER A 36 -9.32 -2.64 32.02
N ASP A 37 -10.55 -2.90 31.61
CA ASP A 37 -11.75 -2.08 31.89
C ASP A 37 -12.95 -2.97 32.27
N ASP A 38 -13.25 -3.06 33.55
CA ASP A 38 -14.38 -3.83 34.09
C ASP A 38 -15.75 -3.41 33.51
N ASN A 39 -15.86 -2.22 32.91
CA ASN A 39 -17.07 -1.72 32.28
C ASN A 39 -17.09 -1.93 30.75
N TYR A 40 -16.06 -2.51 30.20
CA TYR A 40 -15.99 -2.77 28.75
C TYR A 40 -17.15 -3.69 28.33
N GLN A 41 -17.82 -3.31 27.26
CA GLN A 41 -18.85 -4.12 26.62
C GLN A 41 -18.54 -4.28 25.14
N SER A 42 -18.40 -5.52 24.70
CA SER A 42 -18.22 -5.82 23.28
C SER A 42 -19.42 -5.34 22.46
N ILE A 43 -19.14 -4.80 21.28
CA ILE A 43 -20.16 -4.50 20.27
C ILE A 43 -20.58 -5.78 19.52
N ILE A 44 -19.71 -6.81 19.51
CA ILE A 44 -20.01 -8.10 18.86
C ILE A 44 -20.88 -8.93 19.79
N PRO A 45 -22.10 -9.34 19.36
CA PRO A 45 -22.93 -10.25 20.14
C PRO A 45 -22.19 -11.55 20.49
N GLU A 46 -22.38 -12.04 21.71
CA GLU A 46 -21.62 -13.17 22.25
C GLU A 46 -21.51 -14.38 21.30
N PRO A 47 -22.59 -14.84 20.62
CA PRO A 47 -22.49 -15.98 19.70
C PRO A 47 -21.61 -15.73 18.47
N CYS A 48 -21.34 -14.45 18.14
CA CYS A 48 -20.53 -14.04 16.98
C CYS A 48 -19.07 -13.73 17.32
N ARG A 49 -18.68 -13.71 18.60
CA ARG A 49 -17.28 -13.53 19.02
C ARG A 49 -16.45 -14.74 18.61
N TRP A 50 -15.24 -14.51 18.10
CA TRP A 50 -14.35 -15.58 17.59
C TRP A 50 -14.24 -16.75 18.58
N ARG A 51 -13.92 -16.47 19.83
CA ARG A 51 -13.74 -17.45 20.92
C ARG A 51 -14.97 -18.31 21.21
N LYS A 52 -16.18 -17.97 20.70
CA LYS A 52 -17.43 -18.70 20.98
C LYS A 52 -17.84 -19.67 19.88
N TRP A 53 -17.45 -19.40 18.63
CA TRP A 53 -17.88 -20.24 17.50
C TRP A 53 -16.71 -20.86 16.73
N ALA A 54 -15.55 -20.21 16.76
CA ALA A 54 -14.38 -20.66 16.02
C ALA A 54 -13.50 -21.63 16.84
N HIS A 55 -13.42 -21.42 18.16
CA HIS A 55 -12.66 -22.28 19.06
C HIS A 55 -13.30 -23.65 19.22
N ASP A 56 -12.51 -24.72 19.22
CA ASP A 56 -12.97 -26.11 19.29
C ASP A 56 -12.27 -26.89 20.38
N GLU A 57 -12.69 -26.68 21.65
CA GLU A 57 -12.10 -27.36 22.80
C GLU A 57 -12.38 -28.90 22.85
N ASN A 58 -13.50 -29.34 22.23
CA ASN A 58 -14.02 -30.70 22.45
C ASN A 58 -14.39 -31.43 21.16
N GLY A 59 -14.00 -30.96 19.97
CA GLY A 59 -14.37 -31.54 18.68
C GLY A 59 -15.87 -31.43 18.36
N GLN A 60 -16.58 -30.47 18.98
CA GLN A 60 -18.01 -30.23 18.80
C GLN A 60 -18.34 -28.94 18.06
N SER A 61 -17.32 -28.22 17.54
CA SER A 61 -17.54 -27.00 16.80
C SER A 61 -18.30 -27.24 15.49
N MET A 62 -19.01 -26.21 15.03
CA MET A 62 -19.75 -26.26 13.77
C MET A 62 -18.85 -26.60 12.59
N THR A 63 -19.34 -27.45 11.69
CA THR A 63 -18.67 -27.83 10.43
C THR A 63 -19.70 -28.06 9.33
N GLY A 64 -19.26 -28.25 8.10
CA GLY A 64 -20.14 -28.51 6.96
C GLY A 64 -21.18 -27.41 6.72
N ASP A 65 -22.39 -27.82 6.33
CA ASP A 65 -23.48 -26.88 5.98
C ASP A 65 -23.91 -26.01 7.17
N THR A 66 -23.83 -26.52 8.40
CA THR A 66 -24.16 -25.76 9.61
C THR A 66 -23.20 -24.57 9.81
N LEU A 67 -21.92 -24.77 9.59
CA LEU A 67 -20.92 -23.69 9.67
C LEU A 67 -21.12 -22.66 8.55
N LEU A 68 -21.38 -23.12 7.31
CA LEU A 68 -21.64 -22.22 6.19
C LEU A 68 -22.90 -21.38 6.42
N ASP A 69 -23.97 -21.99 6.92
CA ASP A 69 -25.21 -21.30 7.26
C ASP A 69 -24.97 -20.25 8.35
N PHE A 70 -24.28 -20.62 9.43
CA PHE A 70 -23.91 -19.68 10.48
C PHE A 70 -23.10 -18.49 9.95
N VAL A 71 -22.04 -18.75 9.17
CA VAL A 71 -21.19 -17.67 8.63
C VAL A 71 -21.99 -16.76 7.70
N ASN A 72 -22.74 -17.32 6.75
CA ASN A 72 -23.40 -16.55 5.70
C ASN A 72 -24.68 -15.86 6.18
N ASN A 73 -25.45 -16.50 7.07
CA ASN A 73 -26.80 -16.06 7.43
C ASN A 73 -26.90 -15.51 8.86
N THR A 74 -25.86 -15.69 9.70
CA THR A 74 -25.84 -15.16 11.08
C THR A 74 -24.65 -14.22 11.27
N LEU A 75 -23.41 -14.70 11.14
CA LEU A 75 -22.22 -13.94 11.47
C LEU A 75 -22.08 -12.68 10.61
N PHE A 76 -22.00 -12.82 9.29
CA PHE A 76 -21.83 -11.68 8.39
C PHE A 76 -22.97 -10.66 8.45
N PRO A 77 -24.27 -11.08 8.41
CA PRO A 77 -25.37 -10.14 8.58
C PRO A 77 -25.34 -9.40 9.92
N THR A 78 -24.97 -10.09 11.01
CA THR A 78 -24.86 -9.47 12.33
C THR A 78 -23.77 -8.41 12.36
N LEU A 79 -22.56 -8.73 11.88
CA LEU A 79 -21.41 -7.79 11.89
C LEU A 79 -21.64 -6.59 10.98
N LYS A 80 -22.28 -6.78 9.81
CA LYS A 80 -22.64 -5.69 8.89
C LYS A 80 -23.65 -4.71 9.48
N ASN A 81 -24.54 -5.19 10.34
CA ASN A 81 -25.65 -4.41 10.89
C ASN A 81 -25.47 -4.06 12.38
N LEU A 82 -24.23 -4.08 12.88
CA LEU A 82 -23.96 -3.62 14.25
C LEU A 82 -24.44 -2.17 14.44
N PRO A 83 -25.02 -1.83 15.61
CA PRO A 83 -25.54 -0.51 15.90
C PRO A 83 -24.39 0.48 16.14
N VAL A 84 -23.92 1.10 15.07
CA VAL A 84 -22.86 2.11 15.09
C VAL A 84 -23.45 3.47 14.75
N ASP A 85 -23.17 4.46 15.58
CA ASP A 85 -23.53 5.87 15.38
C ASP A 85 -22.34 6.79 15.70
N ALA A 86 -22.53 8.11 15.58
CA ALA A 86 -21.48 9.10 15.81
C ALA A 86 -20.92 9.10 17.25
N SER A 87 -21.60 8.48 18.22
CA SER A 87 -21.15 8.35 19.62
C SER A 87 -20.39 7.04 19.88
N THR A 88 -20.41 6.11 18.92
CA THR A 88 -19.75 4.81 19.07
C THR A 88 -18.23 4.98 19.03
N PRO A 89 -17.50 4.51 20.06
CA PRO A 89 -16.04 4.58 20.04
C PRO A 89 -15.42 3.90 18.80
N ILE A 90 -14.39 4.51 18.21
CA ILE A 90 -13.75 4.03 16.97
C ILE A 90 -13.38 2.55 17.07
N LYS A 91 -12.77 2.11 18.19
CA LYS A 91 -12.41 0.71 18.41
C LYS A 91 -13.57 -0.29 18.30
N LYS A 92 -14.81 0.17 18.43
CA LYS A 92 -16.01 -0.65 18.22
C LYS A 92 -16.57 -0.46 16.82
N ALA A 93 -16.57 0.78 16.31
CA ALA A 93 -17.09 1.11 14.99
C ALA A 93 -16.34 0.40 13.85
N ILE A 94 -15.02 0.18 14.02
CA ILE A 94 -14.20 -0.50 13.00
C ILE A 94 -14.73 -1.88 12.62
N VAL A 95 -15.41 -2.61 13.52
CA VAL A 95 -15.97 -3.94 13.21
C VAL A 95 -17.03 -3.84 12.12
N GLN A 96 -18.01 -2.97 12.32
CA GLN A 96 -19.10 -2.79 11.36
C GLN A 96 -18.57 -2.29 10.01
N THR A 97 -17.69 -1.29 10.05
CA THR A 97 -17.06 -0.74 8.84
C THR A 97 -16.24 -1.78 8.11
N THR A 98 -15.46 -2.59 8.83
CA THR A 98 -14.65 -3.67 8.24
C THR A 98 -15.47 -4.74 7.55
N PHE A 99 -16.69 -5.01 8.04
CA PHE A 99 -17.56 -6.04 7.45
C PHE A 99 -18.56 -5.50 6.43
N ALA A 100 -18.71 -4.18 6.24
CA ALA A 100 -19.75 -3.60 5.40
C ALA A 100 -19.89 -4.29 4.02
N ASP A 101 -18.79 -4.51 3.31
CA ASP A 101 -18.76 -5.17 2.00
C ASP A 101 -18.01 -6.51 1.99
N ALA A 102 -17.61 -7.03 3.16
CA ALA A 102 -16.91 -8.31 3.26
C ALA A 102 -17.80 -9.48 2.82
N ASN A 103 -17.19 -10.52 2.24
CA ASN A 103 -17.88 -11.69 1.75
C ASN A 103 -17.14 -12.98 2.12
N ASN A 104 -17.92 -14.04 2.39
CA ASN A 104 -17.39 -15.40 2.46
C ASN A 104 -17.46 -16.03 1.06
N TYR A 105 -16.31 -16.39 0.51
CA TYR A 105 -16.21 -17.03 -0.81
C TYR A 105 -16.29 -18.55 -0.74
N MET A 106 -15.91 -19.16 0.39
CA MET A 106 -15.89 -20.63 0.54
C MET A 106 -17.30 -21.21 0.51
N LYS A 107 -17.44 -22.34 -0.19
CA LYS A 107 -18.68 -23.09 -0.36
C LYS A 107 -18.65 -24.47 0.30
N ASP A 108 -17.49 -24.91 0.80
CA ASP A 108 -17.33 -26.15 1.53
C ASP A 108 -17.07 -25.85 3.02
N GLY A 109 -18.03 -26.14 3.87
CA GLY A 109 -17.93 -25.85 5.31
C GLY A 109 -16.97 -26.75 6.05
N VAL A 110 -16.57 -27.91 5.49
CA VAL A 110 -15.54 -28.76 6.08
C VAL A 110 -14.16 -28.16 5.82
N LEU A 111 -13.92 -27.70 4.59
CA LEU A 111 -12.69 -26.95 4.24
C LEU A 111 -12.61 -25.62 5.00
N LEU A 112 -13.74 -24.92 5.16
CA LEU A 112 -13.82 -23.69 5.95
C LEU A 112 -13.41 -23.96 7.42
N ARG A 113 -13.94 -25.03 8.04
CA ARG A 113 -13.57 -25.43 9.40
C ARG A 113 -12.07 -25.70 9.56
N GLN A 114 -11.47 -26.37 8.57
CA GLN A 114 -10.03 -26.63 8.59
C GLN A 114 -9.21 -25.33 8.56
N VAL A 115 -9.61 -24.35 7.77
CA VAL A 115 -8.94 -23.04 7.71
C VAL A 115 -9.09 -22.29 9.05
N ILE A 116 -10.31 -22.26 9.58
CA ILE A 116 -10.59 -21.65 10.90
C ILE A 116 -9.74 -22.31 12.00
N GLY A 117 -9.62 -23.64 11.99
CA GLY A 117 -8.80 -24.37 12.98
C GLY A 117 -7.34 -23.93 12.96
N VAL A 118 -6.73 -23.80 11.78
CA VAL A 118 -5.35 -23.32 11.64
C VAL A 118 -5.19 -21.87 12.15
N ILE A 119 -6.17 -21.01 11.91
CA ILE A 119 -6.13 -19.62 12.41
C ILE A 119 -6.34 -19.59 13.93
N ASP A 120 -7.18 -20.47 14.45
CA ASP A 120 -7.49 -20.52 15.87
C ASP A 120 -6.31 -20.99 16.73
N GLU A 121 -5.39 -21.77 16.17
CA GLU A 121 -4.13 -22.18 16.81
C GLU A 121 -3.19 -21.01 17.13
N LEU A 122 -3.38 -19.83 16.52
CA LEU A 122 -2.57 -18.64 16.80
C LEU A 122 -2.91 -18.11 18.20
N ASP A 123 -1.94 -18.03 19.10
CA ASP A 123 -2.08 -17.35 20.38
C ASP A 123 -1.68 -15.87 20.22
N LEU A 124 -2.68 -15.01 20.04
CA LEU A 124 -2.49 -13.57 19.91
C LEU A 124 -2.72 -12.82 21.23
N THR A 125 -2.93 -13.53 22.34
CA THR A 125 -3.01 -12.95 23.68
C THR A 125 -1.64 -12.89 24.35
N ASP A 126 -0.67 -13.68 23.88
CA ASP A 126 0.73 -13.55 24.26
C ASP A 126 1.42 -12.44 23.45
N TYR A 127 2.11 -11.53 24.14
CA TYR A 127 2.75 -10.37 23.50
C TYR A 127 3.83 -10.76 22.50
N GLU A 128 4.69 -11.72 22.81
CA GLU A 128 5.78 -12.14 21.93
C GLU A 128 5.23 -12.87 20.69
N GLU A 129 4.21 -13.71 20.84
CA GLU A 129 3.56 -14.40 19.73
C GLU A 129 2.75 -13.44 18.86
N SER A 130 2.07 -12.47 19.45
CA SER A 130 1.35 -11.42 18.72
C SER A 130 2.29 -10.58 17.85
N HIS A 131 3.44 -10.17 18.39
CA HIS A 131 4.46 -9.45 17.63
C HIS A 131 5.08 -10.31 16.52
N ALA A 132 5.41 -11.58 16.81
CA ALA A 132 5.91 -12.51 15.80
C ALA A 132 4.87 -12.73 14.68
N PHE A 133 3.58 -12.76 15.04
CA PHE A 133 2.51 -12.85 14.05
C PHE A 133 2.40 -11.57 13.19
N GLY A 134 2.66 -10.40 13.75
CA GLY A 134 2.73 -9.14 12.99
C GLY A 134 3.74 -9.21 11.84
N GLU A 135 4.92 -9.81 12.07
CA GLU A 135 5.91 -10.05 11.01
C GLU A 135 5.43 -11.07 9.95
N ILE A 136 4.72 -12.10 10.39
CA ILE A 136 4.11 -13.10 9.49
C ILE A 136 3.01 -12.42 8.66
N TYR A 137 2.20 -11.56 9.27
CA TYR A 137 1.15 -10.82 8.61
C TYR A 137 1.70 -9.91 7.49
N GLU A 138 2.81 -9.22 7.74
CA GLU A 138 3.52 -8.46 6.70
C GLU A 138 3.95 -9.36 5.52
N THR A 139 4.30 -10.63 5.77
CA THR A 139 4.59 -11.58 4.69
C THR A 139 3.35 -11.92 3.87
N ILE A 140 2.18 -12.05 4.53
CA ILE A 140 0.88 -12.24 3.84
C ILE A 140 0.56 -11.02 2.98
N LEU A 141 0.74 -9.81 3.51
CA LEU A 141 0.51 -8.56 2.76
C LEU A 141 1.44 -8.46 1.54
N LYS A 142 2.68 -8.89 1.66
CA LYS A 142 3.64 -8.92 0.53
C LYS A 142 3.18 -9.82 -0.62
N GLU A 143 2.44 -10.90 -0.35
CA GLU A 143 1.90 -11.77 -1.40
C GLU A 143 0.89 -11.04 -2.29
N LEU A 144 0.25 -9.94 -1.79
CA LEU A 144 -0.62 -9.09 -2.59
C LEU A 144 0.09 -8.49 -3.80
N GLN A 145 1.39 -8.18 -3.69
CA GLN A 145 2.17 -7.61 -4.80
C GLN A 145 2.10 -8.48 -6.06
N SER A 146 1.92 -9.79 -5.90
CA SER A 146 1.81 -10.74 -7.01
C SER A 146 0.40 -11.26 -7.26
N ALA A 147 -0.62 -10.75 -6.58
CA ALA A 147 -2.00 -11.19 -6.68
C ALA A 147 -2.82 -10.38 -7.72
N GLY A 148 -2.26 -10.14 -8.90
CA GLY A 148 -2.93 -9.42 -9.99
C GLY A 148 -3.27 -7.97 -9.61
N SER A 149 -4.53 -7.56 -9.79
CA SER A 149 -4.96 -6.18 -9.48
C SER A 149 -4.85 -5.80 -7.99
N ALA A 150 -4.80 -6.79 -7.09
CA ALA A 150 -4.62 -6.51 -5.67
C ALA A 150 -3.21 -6.01 -5.32
N GLY A 151 -2.24 -6.16 -6.23
CA GLY A 151 -0.89 -5.60 -6.07
C GLY A 151 -0.83 -4.07 -5.95
N GLU A 152 -1.86 -3.36 -6.42
CA GLU A 152 -1.97 -1.91 -6.30
C GLU A 152 -2.07 -1.42 -4.84
N PHE A 153 -2.49 -2.28 -3.92
CA PHE A 153 -2.66 -1.93 -2.50
C PHE A 153 -1.40 -2.10 -1.65
N TYR A 154 -0.33 -2.60 -2.25
CA TYR A 154 0.89 -2.90 -1.52
C TYR A 154 2.09 -2.11 -2.05
N THR A 155 2.62 -1.22 -1.22
CA THR A 155 3.91 -0.55 -1.47
C THR A 155 5.04 -1.35 -0.82
N PRO A 156 6.13 -1.69 -1.55
CA PRO A 156 7.24 -2.43 -0.97
C PRO A 156 7.79 -1.77 0.30
N ARG A 157 7.95 -2.52 1.38
CA ARG A 157 8.38 -1.99 2.69
C ARG A 157 9.73 -1.29 2.65
N ALA A 158 10.64 -1.73 1.77
CA ALA A 158 11.91 -1.02 1.55
C ALA A 158 11.71 0.46 1.14
N VAL A 159 10.67 0.74 0.35
CA VAL A 159 10.35 2.11 -0.10
C VAL A 159 9.71 2.90 1.04
N THR A 160 8.72 2.33 1.72
CA THR A 160 8.03 3.02 2.83
C THR A 160 8.97 3.29 4.00
N ASP A 161 9.85 2.32 4.35
CA ASP A 161 10.88 2.48 5.40
C ASP A 161 11.89 3.57 5.02
N PHE A 162 12.37 3.58 3.76
CA PHE A 162 13.28 4.63 3.28
C PHE A 162 12.63 6.02 3.40
N MET A 163 11.40 6.17 2.91
CA MET A 163 10.71 7.46 2.97
C MET A 163 10.46 7.92 4.40
N ALA A 164 10.05 7.01 5.29
CA ALA A 164 9.87 7.31 6.70
C ALA A 164 11.19 7.74 7.38
N GLN A 165 12.30 7.06 7.08
CA GLN A 165 13.62 7.45 7.61
C GLN A 165 14.07 8.83 7.13
N MET A 166 13.85 9.16 5.85
CA MET A 166 14.28 10.46 5.28
C MET A 166 13.41 11.61 5.78
N ILE A 167 12.15 11.35 6.12
CA ILE A 167 11.23 12.34 6.70
C ILE A 167 11.50 12.61 8.19
N ASP A 168 12.13 11.68 8.88
CA ASP A 168 12.51 11.76 10.31
C ASP A 168 11.33 12.09 11.25
N PRO A 169 10.46 11.11 11.56
CA PRO A 169 9.31 11.27 12.46
C PRO A 169 9.65 11.89 13.82
N GLN A 170 8.83 12.83 14.30
CA GLN A 170 8.97 13.42 15.64
C GLN A 170 7.72 13.14 16.49
N LEU A 171 7.92 12.92 17.82
CA LEU A 171 6.81 12.76 18.75
C LEU A 171 5.95 14.04 18.81
N GLY A 172 4.64 13.86 18.73
CA GLY A 172 3.67 14.95 18.69
C GLY A 172 3.29 15.42 17.29
N GLU A 173 3.92 14.89 16.24
CA GLU A 173 3.48 15.10 14.86
C GLU A 173 2.38 14.09 14.48
N THR A 174 1.50 14.51 13.58
CA THR A 174 0.52 13.64 12.93
C THR A 174 0.93 13.40 11.49
N MET A 175 1.15 12.13 11.12
CA MET A 175 1.37 11.71 9.74
C MET A 175 0.06 11.25 9.12
N ALA A 176 -0.18 11.65 7.87
CA ALA A 176 -1.32 11.17 7.09
C ALA A 176 -0.91 10.39 5.84
N ASP A 177 -1.73 9.38 5.51
CA ASP A 177 -1.78 8.71 4.22
C ASP A 177 -3.24 8.66 3.74
N PHE A 178 -3.53 9.39 2.68
CA PHE A 178 -4.89 9.57 2.17
C PHE A 178 -5.34 8.48 1.17
N ALA A 179 -4.51 7.47 0.94
CA ALA A 179 -4.80 6.26 0.18
C ALA A 179 -3.94 5.11 0.75
N CYS A 180 -4.16 4.81 2.05
CA CYS A 180 -3.20 4.06 2.85
C CYS A 180 -3.06 2.57 2.48
N GLY A 181 -3.95 2.04 1.63
CA GLY A 181 -3.88 0.66 1.19
C GLY A 181 -3.85 -0.30 2.39
N THR A 182 -2.76 -1.07 2.52
CA THR A 182 -2.54 -1.99 3.65
C THR A 182 -1.83 -1.36 4.86
N GLY A 183 -1.66 -0.03 4.87
CA GLY A 183 -1.04 0.71 5.97
C GLY A 183 0.48 0.73 5.96
N GLY A 184 1.11 0.55 4.80
CA GLY A 184 2.57 0.44 4.71
C GLY A 184 3.35 1.66 5.17
N PHE A 185 2.91 2.86 4.83
CA PHE A 185 3.54 4.08 5.33
C PHE A 185 3.27 4.29 6.81
N ILE A 186 2.07 3.92 7.27
CA ILE A 186 1.71 4.03 8.69
C ILE A 186 2.62 3.14 9.52
N THR A 187 2.81 1.87 9.15
CA THR A 187 3.71 0.96 9.88
C THR A 187 5.17 1.41 9.86
N SER A 188 5.66 1.91 8.72
CA SER A 188 7.03 2.45 8.62
C SER A 188 7.21 3.72 9.47
N TRP A 189 6.20 4.61 9.51
CA TRP A 189 6.18 5.77 10.41
C TRP A 189 6.24 5.34 11.88
N LEU A 190 5.36 4.44 12.30
CA LEU A 190 5.30 3.94 13.68
C LEU A 190 6.60 3.25 14.10
N LYS A 191 7.20 2.45 13.23
CA LYS A 191 8.49 1.80 13.46
C LYS A 191 9.61 2.80 13.74
N GLU A 192 9.68 3.90 12.99
CA GLU A 192 10.69 4.94 13.24
C GLU A 192 10.36 5.75 14.49
N LEU A 193 9.09 6.09 14.72
CA LEU A 193 8.66 6.86 15.87
C LEU A 193 8.83 6.10 17.19
N LYS A 194 8.58 4.78 17.21
CA LYS A 194 8.76 3.92 18.40
C LYS A 194 10.17 4.00 18.99
N LYS A 195 11.19 4.22 18.15
CA LYS A 195 12.58 4.41 18.62
C LYS A 195 12.77 5.64 19.54
N LYS A 196 11.83 6.60 19.47
CA LYS A 196 11.86 7.86 20.23
C LYS A 196 10.99 7.83 21.48
N VAL A 197 10.13 6.83 21.63
CA VAL A 197 9.22 6.64 22.77
C VAL A 197 10.02 6.20 24.01
N LYS A 198 9.82 6.92 25.13
CA LYS A 198 10.52 6.66 26.41
C LYS A 198 9.62 6.76 27.63
N THR A 199 8.48 7.43 27.52
CA THR A 199 7.57 7.71 28.63
C THR A 199 6.14 7.36 28.26
N THR A 200 5.23 7.29 29.24
CA THR A 200 3.79 7.09 28.99
C THR A 200 3.20 8.24 28.16
N GLU A 201 3.65 9.48 28.35
CA GLU A 201 3.24 10.61 27.51
C GLU A 201 3.69 10.43 26.06
N ASP A 202 4.87 9.84 25.83
CA ASP A 202 5.34 9.52 24.49
C ASP A 202 4.50 8.42 23.85
N GLU A 203 4.04 7.41 24.63
CA GLU A 203 3.11 6.38 24.12
C GLU A 203 1.76 6.97 23.68
N GLU A 204 1.24 7.96 24.42
CA GLU A 204 0.03 8.66 24.00
C GLU A 204 0.23 9.44 22.70
N LYS A 205 1.37 10.13 22.55
CA LYS A 205 1.74 10.83 21.32
C LYS A 205 1.92 9.86 20.15
N TYR A 206 2.54 8.71 20.40
CA TYR A 206 2.72 7.63 19.42
C TYR A 206 1.35 7.10 18.93
N ALA A 207 0.46 6.76 19.84
CA ALA A 207 -0.86 6.21 19.50
C ALA A 207 -1.73 7.19 18.69
N ASN A 208 -1.53 8.50 18.86
CA ASN A 208 -2.30 9.54 18.17
C ASN A 208 -1.55 10.15 16.97
N SER A 209 -0.45 9.54 16.53
CA SER A 209 0.45 10.11 15.50
C SER A 209 0.04 9.82 14.06
N ILE A 210 -1.06 9.09 13.82
CA ILE A 210 -1.44 8.65 12.48
C ILE A 210 -2.84 9.09 12.09
N TYR A 211 -3.03 9.29 10.77
CA TYR A 211 -4.32 9.50 10.14
C TYR A 211 -4.32 8.79 8.78
N GLY A 212 -5.27 7.91 8.53
CA GLY A 212 -5.37 7.16 7.28
C GLY A 212 -6.75 7.24 6.64
N ILE A 213 -6.80 7.24 5.30
CA ILE A 213 -8.03 7.04 4.55
C ILE A 213 -7.79 5.94 3.52
N GLU A 214 -8.71 4.99 3.42
CA GLU A 214 -8.73 3.98 2.38
C GLU A 214 -10.14 3.83 1.79
N LYS A 215 -10.23 3.92 0.46
CA LYS A 215 -11.51 3.87 -0.26
C LYS A 215 -12.05 2.45 -0.41
N LYS A 216 -11.17 1.45 -0.53
CA LYS A 216 -11.57 0.07 -0.82
C LYS A 216 -11.64 -0.77 0.45
N GLN A 217 -12.72 -1.52 0.59
CA GLN A 217 -13.02 -2.31 1.79
C GLN A 217 -11.93 -3.32 2.15
N PHE A 218 -11.45 -4.07 1.17
CA PHE A 218 -10.48 -5.13 1.40
C PHE A 218 -9.13 -4.59 1.93
N PRO A 219 -8.46 -3.61 1.28
CA PRO A 219 -7.26 -3.03 1.86
C PRO A 219 -7.50 -2.31 3.19
N TYR A 220 -8.67 -1.67 3.39
CA TYR A 220 -9.05 -1.10 4.68
C TYR A 220 -9.04 -2.15 5.80
N MET A 221 -9.69 -3.32 5.58
CA MET A 221 -9.66 -4.45 6.53
C MET A 221 -8.23 -4.88 6.85
N LEU A 222 -7.38 -5.00 5.82
CA LEU A 222 -5.98 -5.37 6.00
C LEU A 222 -5.21 -4.32 6.80
N CYS A 223 -5.45 -3.04 6.53
CA CYS A 223 -4.83 -1.93 7.27
C CYS A 223 -5.23 -1.94 8.74
N ILE A 224 -6.52 -2.04 9.04
CA ILE A 224 -7.01 -2.09 10.44
C ILE A 224 -6.41 -3.28 11.20
N THR A 225 -6.41 -4.46 10.59
CA THR A 225 -5.78 -5.65 11.20
C THR A 225 -4.30 -5.40 11.50
N ASN A 226 -3.60 -4.78 10.55
CA ASN A 226 -2.19 -4.43 10.70
C ASN A 226 -1.97 -3.43 11.86
N MET A 227 -2.83 -2.43 11.99
CA MET A 227 -2.74 -1.45 13.08
C MET A 227 -2.98 -2.09 14.45
N LEU A 228 -3.97 -2.97 14.57
CA LEU A 228 -4.23 -3.70 15.82
C LEU A 228 -3.04 -4.59 16.22
N LEU A 229 -2.38 -5.22 15.25
CA LEU A 229 -1.16 -6.01 15.48
C LEU A 229 0.07 -5.15 15.86
N HIS A 230 0.03 -3.84 15.61
CA HIS A 230 1.04 -2.86 16.03
C HIS A 230 0.63 -2.09 17.29
N ASP A 231 -0.27 -2.66 18.11
CA ASP A 231 -0.74 -2.13 19.38
C ASP A 231 -1.44 -0.76 19.28
N LEU A 232 -2.05 -0.46 18.13
CA LEU A 232 -2.92 0.69 17.97
C LEU A 232 -4.38 0.27 18.22
N ASP A 233 -4.83 0.41 19.46
CA ASP A 233 -6.20 0.05 19.86
C ASP A 233 -7.29 0.94 19.23
N VAL A 234 -6.91 2.16 18.86
CA VAL A 234 -7.82 3.16 18.26
C VAL A 234 -7.18 3.72 16.98
N PRO A 235 -7.04 2.90 15.93
CA PRO A 235 -6.42 3.36 14.70
C PRO A 235 -7.28 4.43 14.03
N GLN A 236 -6.71 5.63 13.84
CA GLN A 236 -7.35 6.74 13.13
C GLN A 236 -7.29 6.50 11.62
N VAL A 237 -7.89 5.41 11.17
CA VAL A 237 -7.98 5.02 9.75
C VAL A 237 -9.45 4.91 9.37
N PHE A 238 -9.85 5.61 8.30
CA PHE A 238 -11.24 5.76 7.88
C PHE A 238 -11.46 5.10 6.51
N HIS A 239 -12.59 4.40 6.40
CA HIS A 239 -13.06 3.87 5.12
C HIS A 239 -13.86 4.96 4.40
N ASP A 240 -13.19 5.72 3.54
CA ASP A 240 -13.78 6.84 2.82
C ASP A 240 -13.04 7.13 1.51
N ASN A 241 -13.63 7.96 0.67
CA ASN A 241 -12.99 8.44 -0.56
C ASN A 241 -12.48 9.86 -0.38
N THR A 242 -11.19 10.01 -0.22
CA THR A 242 -10.48 11.29 -0.07
C THR A 242 -10.86 12.35 -1.11
N LEU A 243 -11.17 11.94 -2.35
CA LEU A 243 -11.44 12.86 -3.46
C LEU A 243 -12.89 13.38 -3.52
N LEU A 244 -13.76 12.99 -2.59
CA LEU A 244 -15.16 13.45 -2.54
C LEU A 244 -15.38 14.69 -1.67
N ARG A 245 -14.40 15.10 -0.88
CA ARG A 245 -14.47 16.37 -0.14
C ARG A 245 -13.87 17.50 -0.98
N ASP A 246 -14.57 18.64 -1.03
CA ASP A 246 -14.04 19.84 -1.69
C ASP A 246 -12.74 20.28 -1.00
N VAL A 247 -11.69 20.49 -1.77
CA VAL A 247 -10.38 20.88 -1.20
C VAL A 247 -10.41 22.26 -0.56
N LEU A 248 -11.38 23.11 -0.92
CA LEU A 248 -11.57 24.44 -0.34
C LEU A 248 -12.29 24.40 1.02
N ASP A 249 -12.91 23.27 1.38
CA ASP A 249 -13.56 23.06 2.68
C ASP A 249 -12.57 22.60 3.76
N TYR A 250 -11.29 22.37 3.43
CA TYR A 250 -10.28 22.05 4.42
C TYR A 250 -9.89 23.28 5.24
N THR A 251 -9.93 23.12 6.56
CA THR A 251 -9.53 24.14 7.56
C THR A 251 -8.14 23.84 8.13
N GLU A 252 -7.64 24.70 9.00
CA GLU A 252 -6.37 24.46 9.70
C GLU A 252 -6.41 23.17 10.55
N ASP A 253 -7.57 22.82 11.13
CA ASP A 253 -7.74 21.61 11.94
C ASP A 253 -7.70 20.32 11.11
N ASP A 254 -7.93 20.43 9.80
CA ASP A 254 -7.82 19.30 8.88
C ASP A 254 -6.38 19.03 8.43
N ARG A 255 -5.44 19.94 8.71
CA ARG A 255 -4.05 19.82 8.27
C ARG A 255 -3.21 18.95 9.18
N VAL A 256 -2.22 18.30 8.59
CA VAL A 256 -1.29 17.39 9.25
C VAL A 256 0.15 17.83 9.11
N ASP A 257 1.00 17.36 10.01
CA ASP A 257 2.41 17.74 10.04
C ASP A 257 3.23 17.05 8.95
N VAL A 258 2.88 15.79 8.66
CA VAL A 258 3.61 14.96 7.69
C VAL A 258 2.63 14.24 6.78
N ILE A 259 3.00 14.12 5.49
CA ILE A 259 2.27 13.28 4.53
C ILE A 259 3.25 12.32 3.88
N LEU A 260 2.98 11.03 4.02
CA LEU A 260 3.67 9.95 3.31
C LEU A 260 2.64 9.17 2.52
N MET A 261 2.77 9.09 1.22
CA MET A 261 1.83 8.32 0.44
C MET A 261 2.34 7.89 -0.94
N ASN A 262 1.70 6.87 -1.45
CA ASN A 262 1.78 6.41 -2.82
C ASN A 262 0.37 6.50 -3.42
N PRO A 263 -0.03 7.65 -4.00
CA PRO A 263 -1.38 7.79 -4.55
C PRO A 263 -1.61 6.81 -5.69
N PRO A 264 -2.84 6.33 -5.89
CA PRO A 264 -3.16 5.49 -7.02
C PRO A 264 -2.92 6.24 -8.33
N TYR A 265 -2.21 5.63 -9.27
CA TYR A 265 -1.91 6.19 -10.59
C TYR A 265 -2.40 5.28 -11.71
N GLY A 266 -2.60 5.87 -12.89
CA GLY A 266 -3.19 5.19 -14.05
C GLY A 266 -4.73 5.11 -14.01
N GLY A 267 -5.38 5.68 -13.01
CA GLY A 267 -6.83 5.82 -12.92
C GLY A 267 -7.33 7.15 -13.50
N SER A 268 -8.58 7.15 -13.96
CA SER A 268 -9.29 8.36 -14.38
C SER A 268 -10.52 8.54 -13.52
N GLU A 269 -10.64 9.70 -12.90
CA GLU A 269 -11.78 10.03 -12.03
C GLU A 269 -12.96 10.60 -12.83
N LYS A 270 -14.17 10.35 -12.33
CA LYS A 270 -15.41 10.85 -12.92
C LYS A 270 -15.46 12.39 -12.85
N ALA A 271 -16.26 12.98 -13.75
CA ALA A 271 -16.44 14.42 -13.79
C ALA A 271 -16.95 15.02 -12.46
N GLU A 272 -17.78 14.27 -11.74
CA GLU A 272 -18.31 14.68 -10.43
C GLU A 272 -17.19 14.90 -9.39
N VAL A 273 -16.18 14.04 -9.36
CA VAL A 273 -15.02 14.16 -8.46
C VAL A 273 -14.23 15.43 -8.75
N LYS A 274 -14.09 15.79 -10.02
CA LYS A 274 -13.34 17.00 -10.43
C LYS A 274 -13.96 18.31 -9.93
N ASN A 275 -15.27 18.32 -9.66
CA ASN A 275 -15.97 19.49 -9.13
C ASN A 275 -15.56 19.86 -7.70
N HIS A 276 -14.86 18.97 -6.99
CA HIS A 276 -14.31 19.21 -5.66
C HIS A 276 -12.91 19.89 -5.70
N PHE A 277 -12.48 20.33 -6.89
CA PHE A 277 -11.17 20.95 -7.09
C PHE A 277 -11.32 22.27 -7.84
N PRO A 278 -10.45 23.28 -7.59
CA PRO A 278 -10.35 24.46 -8.44
C PRO A 278 -10.18 24.08 -9.91
N SER A 279 -10.81 24.84 -10.79
CA SER A 279 -10.92 24.49 -12.22
C SER A 279 -9.57 24.31 -12.93
N ASP A 280 -8.53 25.00 -12.49
CA ASP A 280 -7.16 24.90 -12.99
C ASP A 280 -6.40 23.67 -12.46
N LEU A 281 -6.84 23.10 -11.33
CA LEU A 281 -6.27 21.89 -10.69
C LEU A 281 -7.09 20.63 -10.99
N ALA A 282 -8.23 20.75 -11.67
CA ALA A 282 -9.20 19.67 -11.92
C ALA A 282 -8.71 18.71 -13.02
N SER A 283 -7.67 17.93 -12.72
CA SER A 283 -7.15 16.89 -13.61
C SER A 283 -8.11 15.69 -13.73
N SER A 284 -7.97 14.92 -14.79
CA SER A 284 -8.63 13.60 -14.92
C SER A 284 -7.80 12.47 -14.28
N GLU A 285 -6.52 12.68 -14.03
CA GLU A 285 -5.65 11.68 -13.44
C GLU A 285 -5.72 11.70 -11.92
N THR A 286 -5.92 10.53 -11.33
CA THR A 286 -6.11 10.37 -9.89
C THR A 286 -4.90 10.89 -9.09
N ALA A 287 -3.67 10.61 -9.53
CA ALA A 287 -2.46 11.06 -8.84
C ALA A 287 -2.34 12.61 -8.77
N ASP A 288 -2.77 13.30 -9.82
CA ASP A 288 -2.77 14.77 -9.87
C ASP A 288 -3.73 15.38 -8.85
N LEU A 289 -4.93 14.78 -8.71
CA LEU A 289 -5.92 15.21 -7.72
C LEU A 289 -5.42 14.96 -6.29
N PHE A 290 -4.75 13.85 -6.04
CA PHE A 290 -4.12 13.60 -4.74
C PHE A 290 -3.02 14.61 -4.43
N MET A 291 -2.22 15.03 -5.41
CA MET A 291 -1.25 16.11 -5.20
C MET A 291 -1.94 17.41 -4.77
N SER A 292 -3.09 17.72 -5.35
CA SER A 292 -3.90 18.87 -4.91
C SER A 292 -4.35 18.70 -3.46
N VAL A 293 -4.92 17.55 -3.07
CA VAL A 293 -5.31 17.28 -1.66
C VAL A 293 -4.12 17.47 -0.72
N ILE A 294 -2.95 16.93 -1.05
CA ILE A 294 -1.73 17.04 -0.23
C ILE A 294 -1.37 18.51 0.03
N MET A 295 -1.41 19.36 -1.00
CA MET A 295 -1.10 20.78 -0.87
C MET A 295 -2.07 21.53 0.05
N TYR A 296 -3.36 21.14 0.09
CA TYR A 296 -4.35 21.74 0.99
C TYR A 296 -4.29 21.16 2.42
N ARG A 297 -3.82 19.94 2.59
CA ARG A 297 -3.80 19.22 3.87
C ARG A 297 -2.49 19.32 4.64
N LEU A 298 -1.42 19.87 4.05
CA LEU A 298 -0.14 20.04 4.74
C LEU A 298 -0.12 21.32 5.55
N LYS A 299 0.26 21.25 6.84
CA LYS A 299 0.46 22.40 7.72
C LYS A 299 1.60 23.30 7.23
N GLU A 300 1.63 24.52 7.71
CA GLU A 300 2.83 25.37 7.65
C GLU A 300 4.01 24.65 8.32
N ASN A 301 5.19 24.68 7.72
CA ASN A 301 6.37 23.91 8.11
C ASN A 301 6.19 22.37 8.08
N GLY A 302 5.04 21.89 7.66
CA GLY A 302 4.81 20.47 7.41
C GLY A 302 5.63 19.97 6.21
N ARG A 303 5.88 18.67 6.15
CA ARG A 303 6.70 18.05 5.12
C ARG A 303 6.05 16.81 4.51
N ALA A 304 6.36 16.53 3.28
CA ALA A 304 5.77 15.40 2.57
C ALA A 304 6.79 14.64 1.74
N ALA A 305 6.57 13.33 1.60
CA ALA A 305 7.22 12.50 0.61
C ALA A 305 6.15 11.69 -0.15
N VAL A 306 6.13 11.83 -1.46
CA VAL A 306 5.06 11.30 -2.32
C VAL A 306 5.66 10.53 -3.49
N ILE A 307 5.16 9.32 -3.74
CA ILE A 307 5.56 8.52 -4.91
C ILE A 307 4.69 8.92 -6.10
N LEU A 308 5.32 9.29 -7.20
CA LEU A 308 4.63 9.68 -8.43
C LEU A 308 5.23 9.01 -9.66
N PRO A 309 4.40 8.65 -10.66
CA PRO A 309 4.89 8.09 -11.91
C PRO A 309 5.59 9.14 -12.77
N ASP A 310 6.44 8.69 -13.70
CA ASP A 310 7.13 9.58 -14.66
C ASP A 310 6.14 10.48 -15.42
N GLY A 311 4.92 10.00 -15.69
CA GLY A 311 3.87 10.76 -16.34
C GLY A 311 3.54 12.08 -15.65
N PHE A 312 3.64 12.15 -14.32
CA PHE A 312 3.50 13.42 -13.59
C PHE A 312 4.70 14.33 -13.83
N LEU A 313 5.91 13.79 -13.90
CA LEU A 313 7.13 14.60 -14.05
C LEU A 313 7.20 15.27 -15.43
N PHE A 314 7.07 14.49 -16.49
CA PHE A 314 7.18 15.04 -17.85
C PHE A 314 5.88 15.67 -18.39
N GLY A 315 4.70 15.35 -17.82
CA GLY A 315 3.42 15.87 -18.29
C GLY A 315 3.36 17.39 -18.28
N THR A 316 2.92 17.98 -19.38
CA THR A 316 2.83 19.44 -19.60
C THR A 316 1.45 19.88 -20.07
N ASP A 317 0.42 19.07 -19.81
CA ASP A 317 -0.96 19.50 -19.93
C ASP A 317 -1.30 20.60 -18.90
N ASN A 318 -2.37 21.35 -19.15
CA ASN A 318 -2.69 22.54 -18.37
C ASN A 318 -2.85 22.26 -16.87
N ALA A 319 -3.53 21.16 -16.51
CA ALA A 319 -3.77 20.82 -15.11
C ALA A 319 -2.46 20.45 -14.40
N LYS A 320 -1.62 19.58 -15.02
CA LYS A 320 -0.31 19.22 -14.45
C LYS A 320 0.61 20.41 -14.29
N VAL A 321 0.64 21.32 -15.28
CA VAL A 321 1.43 22.55 -15.18
C VAL A 321 0.92 23.45 -14.07
N ALA A 322 -0.40 23.61 -13.91
CA ALA A 322 -0.98 24.39 -12.81
C ALA A 322 -0.65 23.80 -11.44
N ILE A 323 -0.81 22.48 -11.27
CA ILE A 323 -0.47 21.76 -10.04
C ILE A 323 1.01 21.93 -9.70
N LYS A 324 1.91 21.73 -10.67
CA LYS A 324 3.36 21.92 -10.45
C LYS A 324 3.71 23.38 -10.19
N THR A 325 3.08 24.32 -10.88
CA THR A 325 3.26 25.76 -10.62
C THR A 325 2.89 26.11 -9.18
N LYS A 326 1.72 25.65 -8.70
CA LYS A 326 1.30 25.84 -7.31
C LYS A 326 2.29 25.17 -6.34
N LEU A 327 2.65 23.93 -6.60
CA LEU A 327 3.60 23.18 -5.76
C LEU A 327 4.95 23.92 -5.62
N PHE A 328 5.55 24.37 -6.72
CA PHE A 328 6.84 25.05 -6.69
C PHE A 328 6.78 26.51 -6.20
N SER A 329 5.61 27.14 -6.26
CA SER A 329 5.43 28.54 -5.81
C SER A 329 5.05 28.67 -4.33
N GLU A 330 4.43 27.66 -3.74
CA GLU A 330 3.96 27.68 -2.34
C GLU A 330 4.75 26.74 -1.43
N PHE A 331 5.44 25.74 -2.00
CA PHE A 331 6.20 24.73 -1.28
C PHE A 331 7.64 24.68 -1.75
N ASN A 332 8.53 24.25 -0.87
CA ASN A 332 9.93 24.01 -1.17
C ASN A 332 10.12 22.55 -1.62
N VAL A 333 10.08 22.29 -2.91
CA VAL A 333 10.40 20.97 -3.49
C VAL A 333 11.92 20.80 -3.51
N HIS A 334 12.49 20.26 -2.46
CA HIS A 334 13.93 20.24 -2.28
C HIS A 334 14.64 19.02 -2.89
N THR A 335 13.92 17.90 -3.11
CA THR A 335 14.54 16.67 -3.63
C THR A 335 13.54 15.81 -4.40
N ILE A 336 13.98 15.32 -5.57
CA ILE A 336 13.28 14.31 -6.35
C ILE A 336 14.23 13.13 -6.57
N ILE A 337 13.81 11.93 -6.16
CA ILE A 337 14.59 10.70 -6.34
C ILE A 337 13.86 9.80 -7.33
N ARG A 338 14.49 9.52 -8.48
CA ARG A 338 14.02 8.49 -9.41
C ARG A 338 14.38 7.13 -8.88
N MET A 339 13.40 6.25 -8.76
CA MET A 339 13.61 4.86 -8.40
C MET A 339 13.91 4.01 -9.64
N PRO A 340 14.62 2.88 -9.50
CA PRO A 340 14.78 1.93 -10.59
C PRO A 340 13.43 1.45 -11.12
N GLY A 341 13.34 1.15 -12.40
CA GLY A 341 12.20 0.41 -12.94
C GLY A 341 12.00 -0.90 -12.19
N SER A 342 10.85 -1.51 -12.27
CA SER A 342 10.53 -2.79 -11.62
C SER A 342 10.43 -2.80 -10.08
N VAL A 343 10.54 -1.68 -9.37
CA VAL A 343 10.36 -1.64 -7.89
C VAL A 343 9.00 -2.21 -7.48
N PHE A 344 7.97 -1.94 -8.27
CA PHE A 344 6.60 -2.43 -8.06
C PHE A 344 6.28 -3.71 -8.84
N SER A 345 7.28 -4.38 -9.41
CA SER A 345 7.09 -5.64 -10.11
C SER A 345 6.64 -6.75 -9.13
N PRO A 346 5.72 -7.68 -9.54
CA PRO A 346 5.17 -7.85 -10.89
C PRO A 346 3.91 -7.01 -11.19
N TYR A 347 3.41 -6.22 -10.24
CA TYR A 347 2.18 -5.44 -10.42
C TYR A 347 2.30 -4.43 -11.58
N THR A 348 3.36 -3.62 -11.60
CA THR A 348 3.64 -2.67 -12.67
C THR A 348 5.13 -2.52 -12.92
N SER A 349 5.50 -2.16 -14.17
CA SER A 349 6.85 -1.80 -14.57
C SER A 349 7.04 -0.27 -14.73
N ILE A 350 6.03 0.54 -14.35
CA ILE A 350 6.11 1.99 -14.46
C ILE A 350 7.24 2.50 -13.57
N THR A 351 8.11 3.33 -14.14
CA THR A 351 9.14 4.04 -13.38
C THR A 351 8.46 5.08 -12.48
N THR A 352 8.88 5.11 -11.24
CA THR A 352 8.32 5.99 -10.23
C THR A 352 9.39 6.85 -9.57
N ASN A 353 8.97 7.96 -9.01
CA ASN A 353 9.84 8.95 -8.39
C ASN A 353 9.28 9.31 -7.01
N ILE A 354 10.17 9.62 -6.06
CA ILE A 354 9.79 10.13 -4.75
C ILE A 354 10.06 11.63 -4.74
N LEU A 355 9.02 12.41 -4.54
CA LEU A 355 9.11 13.86 -4.35
C LEU A 355 9.13 14.17 -2.86
N PHE A 356 10.16 14.85 -2.40
CA PHE A 356 10.27 15.38 -1.04
C PHE A 356 10.11 16.89 -1.07
N PHE A 357 9.17 17.41 -0.30
CA PHE A 357 8.92 18.84 -0.19
C PHE A 357 8.38 19.21 1.20
N ASP A 358 8.47 20.48 1.52
CA ASP A 358 7.94 21.06 2.76
C ASP A 358 7.19 22.36 2.48
N ARG A 359 6.39 22.81 3.44
CA ARG A 359 5.63 24.07 3.32
C ARG A 359 6.33 25.21 4.07
N THR A 360 7.61 25.45 3.75
CA THR A 360 8.40 26.54 4.32
C THR A 360 8.48 27.76 3.42
N GLY A 361 7.96 27.68 2.20
CA GLY A 361 7.93 28.76 1.21
C GLY A 361 8.23 28.26 -0.20
N PRO A 362 8.37 29.17 -1.17
CA PRO A 362 8.59 28.79 -2.55
C PRO A 362 9.93 28.07 -2.76
N THR A 363 9.97 27.17 -3.72
CA THR A 363 11.17 26.47 -4.14
C THR A 363 12.18 27.45 -4.73
N ALA A 364 13.42 27.42 -4.26
CA ALA A 364 14.54 28.12 -4.89
C ALA A 364 15.30 27.18 -5.84
N GLU A 365 15.61 26.01 -5.37
CA GLU A 365 16.40 25.00 -6.06
C GLU A 365 15.90 23.61 -5.69
N THR A 366 15.99 22.66 -6.63
CA THR A 366 15.60 21.25 -6.43
C THR A 366 16.75 20.33 -6.81
N TRP A 367 17.07 19.38 -5.93
CA TRP A 367 17.98 18.29 -6.22
C TRP A 367 17.24 17.16 -6.92
N PHE A 368 17.82 16.65 -7.98
CA PHE A 368 17.40 15.44 -8.70
C PHE A 368 18.46 14.36 -8.50
N TYR A 369 18.02 13.18 -8.07
CA TYR A 369 18.90 12.04 -7.84
C TYR A 369 18.33 10.80 -8.53
N ARG A 370 19.17 10.04 -9.24
CA ARG A 370 18.80 8.76 -9.83
C ARG A 370 19.36 7.63 -8.97
N LEU A 371 18.46 6.79 -8.44
CA LEU A 371 18.85 5.55 -7.81
C LEU A 371 18.94 4.47 -8.89
N ASP A 372 20.14 4.00 -9.17
CA ASP A 372 20.38 2.95 -10.17
C ASP A 372 20.10 1.57 -9.57
N MET A 373 19.97 0.55 -10.46
CA MET A 373 19.85 -0.84 -10.02
C MET A 373 21.09 -1.25 -9.23
N PRO A 374 20.93 -2.03 -8.15
CA PRO A 374 22.05 -2.57 -7.41
C PRO A 374 22.90 -3.50 -8.29
N GLU A 375 24.19 -3.58 -7.99
CA GLU A 375 25.11 -4.48 -8.68
C GLU A 375 24.58 -5.93 -8.67
N GLY A 376 24.62 -6.59 -9.80
CA GLY A 376 24.11 -7.95 -9.97
C GLY A 376 22.59 -8.08 -10.13
N TYR A 377 21.87 -6.96 -10.19
CA TYR A 377 20.43 -6.94 -10.46
C TYR A 377 20.14 -6.37 -11.85
N LYS A 378 19.45 -7.16 -12.70
CA LYS A 378 18.89 -6.65 -13.96
C LYS A 378 17.53 -6.00 -13.75
N HIS A 379 16.74 -6.57 -12.84
CA HIS A 379 15.40 -6.07 -12.42
C HIS A 379 15.07 -6.65 -11.04
N PHE A 380 14.19 -5.96 -10.32
CA PHE A 380 13.55 -6.52 -9.12
C PHE A 380 12.43 -7.50 -9.52
N SER A 381 12.19 -8.48 -8.68
CA SER A 381 11.17 -9.50 -8.88
C SER A 381 10.65 -10.04 -7.54
N LYS A 382 9.62 -10.88 -7.57
CA LYS A 382 9.11 -11.55 -6.36
C LYS A 382 10.21 -12.29 -5.58
N THR A 383 11.13 -12.98 -6.29
CA THR A 383 12.23 -13.74 -5.68
C THR A 383 13.47 -12.89 -5.34
N LYS A 384 13.59 -11.74 -5.95
CA LYS A 384 14.66 -10.75 -5.71
C LYS A 384 14.03 -9.37 -5.53
N PRO A 385 13.27 -9.13 -4.45
CA PRO A 385 12.62 -7.84 -4.21
C PRO A 385 13.62 -6.76 -3.85
N MET A 386 13.20 -5.51 -3.98
CA MET A 386 13.95 -4.38 -3.43
C MET A 386 14.05 -4.50 -1.91
N LYS A 387 15.22 -4.19 -1.35
CA LYS A 387 15.50 -4.17 0.08
C LYS A 387 15.93 -2.77 0.50
N LEU A 388 15.78 -2.45 1.80
CA LEU A 388 16.16 -1.15 2.35
C LEU A 388 17.65 -0.82 2.11
N GLU A 389 18.52 -1.83 2.17
CA GLU A 389 19.96 -1.68 1.91
C GLU A 389 20.29 -1.15 0.50
N HIS A 390 19.39 -1.35 -0.47
CA HIS A 390 19.57 -0.84 -1.82
C HIS A 390 19.41 0.69 -1.91
N PHE A 391 18.83 1.32 -0.88
CA PHE A 391 18.79 2.77 -0.75
C PHE A 391 20.05 3.38 -0.12
N ALA A 392 21.01 2.57 0.36
CA ALA A 392 22.21 3.08 1.02
C ALA A 392 22.96 4.16 0.21
N PRO A 393 23.09 4.09 -1.12
CA PRO A 393 23.72 5.16 -1.90
C PRO A 393 22.92 6.48 -1.84
N ALA A 394 21.59 6.40 -1.86
CA ALA A 394 20.71 7.58 -1.75
C ALA A 394 20.76 8.18 -0.35
N VAL A 395 20.79 7.34 0.70
CA VAL A 395 20.94 7.78 2.11
C VAL A 395 22.27 8.49 2.32
N ALA A 396 23.36 7.91 1.85
CA ALA A 396 24.69 8.52 1.94
C ALA A 396 24.73 9.89 1.24
N TRP A 397 24.18 9.97 0.02
CA TRP A 397 24.09 11.22 -0.73
C TRP A 397 23.17 12.24 -0.04
N TRP A 398 22.09 11.81 0.56
CA TRP A 398 21.12 12.70 1.25
C TRP A 398 21.77 13.55 2.34
N HIS A 399 22.70 12.97 3.09
CA HIS A 399 23.38 13.66 4.19
C HIS A 399 24.54 14.56 3.71
N ASP A 400 25.10 14.32 2.50
CA ASP A 400 26.15 15.13 1.90
C ASP A 400 25.88 15.34 0.40
N ARG A 401 24.86 16.18 0.12
CA ARG A 401 24.34 16.41 -1.23
C ARG A 401 25.37 17.12 -2.11
N ALA A 402 25.85 16.43 -3.12
CA ALA A 402 26.75 16.95 -4.14
C ALA A 402 26.33 16.48 -5.53
N PRO A 403 26.67 17.22 -6.59
CA PRO A 403 26.50 16.75 -7.96
C PRO A 403 27.31 15.46 -8.19
N ILE A 404 26.71 14.49 -8.85
CA ILE A 404 27.36 13.22 -9.21
C ILE A 404 27.18 13.02 -10.71
N GLN A 405 28.30 12.77 -11.40
CA GLN A 405 28.29 12.29 -12.78
C GLN A 405 28.71 10.82 -12.81
N GLN A 406 28.02 10.04 -13.62
CA GLN A 406 28.29 8.63 -13.84
C GLN A 406 28.17 8.37 -15.35
N ASP A 407 29.23 7.80 -15.95
CA ASP A 407 29.29 7.45 -17.39
C ASP A 407 28.99 8.64 -18.32
N GLY A 408 29.41 9.84 -17.91
CA GLY A 408 29.19 11.09 -18.66
C GLY A 408 27.81 11.73 -18.50
N PHE A 409 26.95 11.19 -17.62
CA PHE A 409 25.60 11.68 -17.36
C PHE A 409 25.41 12.13 -15.91
N ASP A 410 24.52 13.08 -15.71
CA ASP A 410 24.15 13.54 -14.37
C ASP A 410 23.34 12.44 -13.64
N LYS A 411 23.93 11.88 -12.57
CA LYS A 411 23.23 10.99 -11.61
C LYS A 411 22.57 11.79 -10.49
N ALA A 412 23.26 12.83 -10.02
CA ALA A 412 22.72 13.79 -9.08
C ALA A 412 23.06 15.20 -9.54
N LYS A 413 22.03 16.06 -9.63
CA LYS A 413 22.20 17.44 -10.07
C LYS A 413 21.14 18.34 -9.45
N LYS A 414 21.52 19.57 -9.20
CA LYS A 414 20.63 20.61 -8.71
C LYS A 414 20.20 21.55 -9.85
N TYR A 415 18.93 21.89 -9.88
CA TYR A 415 18.35 22.84 -10.82
C TYR A 415 17.65 23.97 -10.07
N THR A 416 17.77 25.16 -10.58
CA THR A 416 17.08 26.35 -10.07
C THR A 416 15.61 26.34 -10.50
N LEU A 417 14.75 27.05 -9.75
CA LEU A 417 13.35 27.24 -10.15
C LEU A 417 13.23 27.87 -11.54
N GLN A 418 14.15 28.77 -11.93
CA GLN A 418 14.11 29.38 -13.27
C GLN A 418 14.33 28.36 -14.38
N GLU A 419 15.31 27.47 -14.23
CA GLU A 419 15.54 26.40 -15.20
C GLU A 419 14.33 25.44 -15.32
N ILE A 420 13.59 25.20 -14.21
CA ILE A 420 12.36 24.41 -14.21
C ILE A 420 11.23 25.16 -14.95
N LYS A 421 11.07 26.45 -14.69
CA LYS A 421 10.08 27.31 -15.38
C LYS A 421 10.32 27.37 -16.88
N ASP A 422 11.58 27.53 -17.30
CA ASP A 422 11.97 27.59 -18.72
C ASP A 422 11.64 26.30 -19.48
N ARG A 423 11.44 25.19 -18.76
CA ARG A 423 10.98 23.89 -19.27
C ARG A 423 9.47 23.68 -19.17
N ASN A 424 8.69 24.72 -18.87
CA ASN A 424 7.26 24.62 -18.62
C ASN A 424 6.91 23.59 -17.54
N TYR A 425 7.69 23.58 -16.45
CA TYR A 425 7.57 22.64 -15.34
C TYR A 425 7.66 21.14 -15.76
N ASN A 426 8.33 20.84 -16.87
CA ASN A 426 8.79 19.49 -17.12
C ASN A 426 9.96 19.21 -16.16
N ILE A 427 9.69 18.38 -15.14
CA ILE A 427 10.63 18.02 -14.07
C ILE A 427 11.18 16.60 -14.23
N ASP A 428 11.12 16.04 -15.42
CA ASP A 428 11.79 14.79 -15.77
C ASP A 428 13.29 15.05 -16.02
N LEU A 429 14.06 15.23 -14.94
CA LEU A 429 15.44 15.68 -14.96
C LEU A 429 16.42 14.71 -14.27
N CYS A 430 15.93 13.59 -13.73
CA CYS A 430 16.78 12.59 -13.09
C CYS A 430 17.61 11.76 -14.10
N GLY A 431 17.25 11.80 -15.38
CA GLY A 431 17.82 10.92 -16.41
C GLY A 431 17.43 9.45 -16.23
N TYR A 432 17.87 8.62 -17.15
CA TYR A 432 17.71 7.16 -17.09
C TYR A 432 19.09 6.51 -16.97
N PRO A 433 19.19 5.32 -16.36
CA PRO A 433 20.43 4.56 -16.37
C PRO A 433 20.88 4.35 -17.81
N HIS A 434 22.15 4.57 -18.09
CA HIS A 434 22.74 4.12 -19.35
C HIS A 434 22.83 2.60 -19.27
N GLU A 435 21.97 1.91 -20.02
CA GLU A 435 22.26 0.54 -20.40
C GLU A 435 23.25 0.63 -21.55
N GLU A 436 24.51 0.26 -21.33
CA GLU A 436 25.37 -0.15 -22.43
C GLU A 436 24.65 -1.34 -23.08
N GLU A 437 23.91 -1.09 -24.15
CA GLU A 437 23.52 -2.17 -25.05
C GLU A 437 24.86 -2.76 -25.52
N GLU A 438 25.20 -3.95 -25.01
CA GLU A 438 26.28 -4.73 -25.53
C GLU A 438 25.95 -4.98 -27.02
N ILE A 439 26.52 -4.13 -27.89
CA ILE A 439 26.31 -4.24 -29.35
C ILE A 439 27.07 -5.50 -29.77
N LEU A 440 26.35 -6.61 -29.61
CA LEU A 440 26.86 -7.91 -30.07
C LEU A 440 27.12 -7.83 -31.56
N PRO A 441 28.21 -8.46 -32.05
CA PRO A 441 28.42 -8.62 -33.48
C PRO A 441 27.16 -9.17 -34.15
N PRO A 442 26.75 -8.69 -35.33
CA PRO A 442 25.51 -9.10 -35.98
C PRO A 442 25.29 -10.60 -36.05
N LYS A 443 26.35 -11.38 -36.17
CA LYS A 443 26.31 -12.84 -36.20
C LYS A 443 25.86 -13.42 -34.84
N GLU A 444 26.37 -12.91 -33.74
CA GLU A 444 26.02 -13.35 -32.37
C GLU A 444 24.60 -12.93 -32.01
N LEU A 445 24.22 -11.71 -32.40
CA LEU A 445 22.85 -11.21 -32.20
C LEU A 445 21.82 -12.09 -32.93
N ILE A 446 22.08 -12.46 -34.19
CA ILE A 446 21.22 -13.36 -34.96
C ILE A 446 21.17 -14.75 -34.32
N GLN A 447 22.28 -15.27 -33.83
CA GLN A 447 22.32 -16.57 -33.18
C GLN A 447 21.52 -16.56 -31.89
N GLN A 448 21.70 -15.56 -31.01
CA GLN A 448 20.90 -15.41 -29.79
C GLN A 448 19.41 -15.26 -30.08
N TYR A 449 19.04 -14.49 -31.12
CA TYR A 449 17.67 -14.37 -31.56
C TYR A 449 17.07 -15.72 -31.99
N GLN A 450 17.82 -16.49 -32.75
CA GLN A 450 17.39 -17.81 -33.22
C GLN A 450 17.22 -18.81 -32.06
N GLU A 451 18.15 -18.81 -31.10
CA GLU A 451 18.07 -19.64 -29.89
C GLU A 451 16.87 -19.27 -29.02
N LYS A 452 16.67 -17.97 -28.77
CA LYS A 452 15.54 -17.48 -28.00
C LYS A 452 14.19 -17.78 -28.68
N ARG A 453 14.12 -17.63 -30.00
CA ARG A 453 12.94 -17.98 -30.79
C ARG A 453 12.65 -19.49 -30.75
N ALA A 454 13.67 -20.34 -30.85
CA ALA A 454 13.50 -21.79 -30.76
C ALA A 454 12.98 -22.19 -29.35
N SER A 455 13.51 -21.61 -28.30
CA SER A 455 13.05 -21.85 -26.92
C SER A 455 11.60 -21.40 -26.72
N LEU A 456 11.22 -20.21 -27.18
CA LEU A 456 9.85 -19.72 -27.09
C LEU A 456 8.85 -20.59 -27.89
N ASN A 457 9.23 -21.02 -29.08
CA ASN A 457 8.39 -21.92 -29.86
C ASN A 457 8.21 -23.27 -29.15
N ALA A 458 9.26 -23.85 -28.56
CA ALA A 458 9.15 -25.08 -27.80
C ALA A 458 8.22 -24.93 -26.56
N ASP A 459 8.26 -23.77 -25.89
CA ASP A 459 7.35 -23.48 -24.78
C ASP A 459 5.90 -23.34 -25.25
N ILE A 460 5.68 -22.67 -26.39
CA ILE A 460 4.36 -22.56 -27.03
C ILE A 460 3.83 -23.95 -27.39
N ASP A 461 4.62 -24.79 -28.07
CA ASP A 461 4.23 -26.13 -28.46
C ASP A 461 3.88 -27.00 -27.26
N ARG A 462 4.66 -26.89 -26.18
CA ARG A 462 4.39 -27.59 -24.91
C ARG A 462 3.07 -27.14 -24.27
N ILE A 463 2.80 -25.84 -24.23
CA ILE A 463 1.53 -25.30 -23.71
C ILE A 463 0.36 -25.72 -24.57
N LEU A 464 0.50 -25.67 -25.90
CA LEU A 464 -0.53 -26.13 -26.83
C LEU A 464 -0.85 -27.64 -26.64
N ALA A 465 0.19 -28.46 -26.48
CA ALA A 465 0.00 -29.90 -26.20
C ALA A 465 -0.76 -30.11 -24.89
N GLN A 466 -0.44 -29.37 -23.81
CA GLN A 466 -1.17 -29.43 -22.55
C GLN A 466 -2.63 -28.99 -22.70
N ILE A 467 -2.90 -27.93 -23.48
CA ILE A 467 -4.27 -27.46 -23.74
C ILE A 467 -5.04 -28.51 -24.50
N THR A 468 -4.44 -29.12 -25.54
CA THR A 468 -5.04 -30.19 -26.36
C THR A 468 -5.38 -31.41 -25.51
N GLU A 469 -4.49 -31.82 -24.62
CA GLU A 469 -4.72 -32.90 -23.66
C GLU A 469 -5.87 -32.59 -22.68
N ILE A 470 -5.90 -31.39 -22.12
CA ILE A 470 -6.95 -30.95 -21.17
C ILE A 470 -8.33 -30.90 -21.87
N LEU A 471 -8.36 -30.46 -23.11
CA LEU A 471 -9.60 -30.34 -23.88
C LEU A 471 -10.04 -31.65 -24.52
N GLY A 472 -9.21 -32.70 -24.48
CA GLY A 472 -9.49 -33.99 -25.12
C GLY A 472 -9.60 -33.89 -26.66
N ILE A 473 -8.92 -32.90 -27.26
CA ILE A 473 -8.94 -32.69 -28.71
C ILE A 473 -7.91 -33.62 -29.35
N ASP A 474 -8.37 -34.49 -30.25
CA ASP A 474 -7.49 -35.29 -31.11
C ASP A 474 -7.23 -34.51 -32.42
N LEU A 475 -6.02 -33.96 -32.54
CA LEU A 475 -5.64 -33.17 -33.72
C LEU A 475 -5.36 -34.04 -34.96
N ASP A 476 -5.24 -35.37 -34.79
CA ASP A 476 -5.02 -36.32 -35.88
C ASP A 476 -6.33 -36.98 -36.36
N ALA A 477 -7.46 -36.69 -35.73
CA ALA A 477 -8.77 -37.13 -36.20
C ALA A 477 -9.13 -36.37 -37.49
N GLN A 478 -9.02 -37.05 -38.63
CA GLN A 478 -9.54 -36.55 -39.90
C GLN A 478 -11.07 -36.63 -39.88
N ASP A 479 -11.73 -35.50 -40.13
CA ASP A 479 -13.18 -35.41 -40.39
C ASP A 479 -13.64 -36.28 -41.57
#